data_2d90ed5dd3dd1f34662d3b3cf1adf1f8
#
_entry.id   2d90ed5dd3dd1f34662d3b3cf1adf1f8
#
_cell.length_a   1.000
_cell.length_b   1.000
_cell.length_c   1.000
_cell.angle_alpha   90.00
_cell.angle_beta   90.00
_cell.angle_gamma   90.00
#
_symmetry.space_group_name_H-M   'P 1'
#
loop_
_entity.id
_entity.type
_entity.pdbx_description
1 polymer ?
#
loop_
_entity_poly.entity_id
_entity_poly.type
_entity_poly.pdbx_seq_one_letter_code
_entity_poly.pdbx_strand_id
1 'polypeptide(L)'
;MKRRAVLKATGGIVLTGGSVMILQRGIPTLNPTETQSDTTSESSEAVNSKTTFPIQLSTLGAEGSTERTVRVPTAGMPTVIDLFATWCTPCQAQMDALSTVYSKYNDQVGFISVTNERIGGTLTRADIRSWWNEHDGRWSVGLDPKSKLMNILGAQGLPYLAITDTTGEIRWEDTGMTSASTLQ
;
A
#
# COMPACT_ATOMS: atom_id res chain seq x y z
N MET A 1 -13.46 26.47 32.35
CA MET A 1 -13.00 27.87 32.39
C MET A 1 -11.46 27.88 32.33
N LYS A 2 -10.85 28.36 31.30
CA LYS A 2 -9.62 29.18 31.20
C LYS A 2 -9.14 29.20 29.74
N ARG A 3 -9.43 30.33 29.09
CA ARG A 3 -8.94 30.76 27.79
C ARG A 3 -7.52 31.32 27.97
N ARG A 4 -6.61 31.05 27.04
CA ARG A 4 -5.39 31.86 26.75
C ARG A 4 -5.01 31.56 25.31
N ALA A 5 -5.19 32.45 24.44
CA ALA A 5 -4.59 33.75 24.14
C ALA A 5 -3.54 33.57 23.02
N VAL A 6 -3.89 34.21 21.92
CA VAL A 6 -3.18 34.39 20.63
C VAL A 6 -1.90 35.21 20.84
N LEU A 7 -0.83 34.86 20.12
CA LEU A 7 0.28 35.75 19.82
C LEU A 7 0.57 35.72 18.33
N LYS A 8 0.22 36.82 17.68
CA LYS A 8 0.69 37.22 16.34
C LYS A 8 2.07 37.84 16.47
N ALA A 9 3.01 37.42 15.65
CA ALA A 9 4.23 38.19 15.39
C ALA A 9 4.41 38.36 13.90
N THR A 10 4.20 39.58 13.45
CA THR A 10 4.55 40.15 12.18
C THR A 10 6.03 40.55 12.19
N GLY A 11 6.77 40.20 11.15
CA GLY A 11 8.14 40.70 10.96
C GLY A 11 8.51 40.61 9.49
N GLY A 12 8.35 41.69 8.78
CA GLY A 12 8.81 41.89 7.42
C GLY A 12 10.28 42.30 7.38
N ILE A 13 11.00 41.82 6.38
CA ILE A 13 12.27 42.42 5.94
C ILE A 13 12.30 42.45 4.42
N VAL A 14 12.38 43.66 3.89
CA VAL A 14 12.68 44.04 2.52
C VAL A 14 14.20 44.24 2.40
N LEU A 15 14.83 43.73 1.35
CA LEU A 15 16.11 44.23 0.78
C LEU A 15 16.24 43.70 -0.65
N THR A 16 16.02 44.51 -1.63
CA THR A 16 16.89 45.29 -2.53
C THR A 16 18.02 44.52 -3.21
N GLY A 17 17.91 44.36 -4.55
CA GLY A 17 18.78 44.91 -5.56
C GLY A 17 20.11 44.20 -5.82
N GLY A 18 20.31 43.76 -7.06
CA GLY A 18 21.60 43.39 -7.58
C GLY A 18 21.54 42.81 -8.99
N SER A 19 21.31 43.68 -9.97
CA SER A 19 21.59 43.40 -11.38
C SER A 19 23.08 43.31 -11.63
N VAL A 20 23.58 42.24 -12.21
CA VAL A 20 24.89 42.17 -12.84
C VAL A 20 24.74 41.77 -14.29
N MET A 21 24.88 42.75 -15.17
CA MET A 21 25.17 42.58 -16.58
C MET A 21 26.59 42.00 -16.74
N ILE A 22 26.79 40.94 -17.46
CA ILE A 22 28.07 40.58 -18.05
C ILE A 22 27.93 40.46 -19.54
N LEU A 23 28.75 41.30 -20.18
CA LEU A 23 28.88 41.52 -21.61
C LEU A 23 29.26 40.25 -22.40
N GLN A 24 28.70 40.19 -23.57
CA GLN A 24 29.15 39.34 -24.69
C GLN A 24 30.55 39.72 -25.18
N ARG A 25 31.36 38.73 -25.46
CA ARG A 25 32.43 38.78 -26.46
C ARG A 25 32.75 37.37 -26.89
N GLY A 26 32.42 37.02 -28.11
CA GLY A 26 33.35 36.94 -29.20
C GLY A 26 33.66 35.47 -29.57
N ILE A 27 33.15 35.07 -30.72
CA ILE A 27 33.36 33.82 -31.45
C ILE A 27 34.82 33.70 -31.92
N PRO A 28 35.40 32.51 -32.06
CA PRO A 28 35.50 31.97 -33.42
C PRO A 28 35.11 30.49 -33.58
N THR A 29 34.49 30.27 -34.71
CA THR A 29 34.22 28.98 -35.38
C THR A 29 35.49 28.27 -35.74
N LEU A 30 35.59 26.95 -35.50
CA LEU A 30 36.30 25.98 -36.30
C LEU A 30 35.59 24.61 -36.17
N ASN A 31 35.09 24.14 -37.28
CA ASN A 31 34.72 22.76 -37.59
C ASN A 31 35.80 22.15 -38.46
N PRO A 32 35.86 20.87 -38.79
CA PRO A 32 35.27 19.66 -38.26
C PRO A 32 36.31 18.54 -38.01
N THR A 33 35.96 17.51 -37.27
CA THR A 33 36.34 16.14 -37.65
C THR A 33 35.52 15.15 -36.80
N GLU A 34 34.83 14.27 -37.50
CA GLU A 34 34.05 13.17 -36.98
C GLU A 34 34.93 12.21 -36.18
N THR A 35 34.49 11.83 -35.01
CA THR A 35 34.80 10.54 -34.41
C THR A 35 33.59 10.10 -33.65
N GLN A 36 32.87 9.15 -34.18
CA GLN A 36 31.82 8.39 -33.50
C GLN A 36 32.43 7.71 -32.28
N SER A 37 31.92 8.02 -31.14
CA SER A 37 32.05 7.20 -29.94
C SER A 37 30.67 7.02 -29.38
N ASP A 38 30.16 5.83 -29.48
CA ASP A 38 28.98 5.32 -28.84
C ASP A 38 29.00 5.65 -27.34
N THR A 39 28.23 6.63 -26.95
CA THR A 39 27.89 6.81 -25.55
C THR A 39 26.44 6.40 -25.44
N THR A 40 26.26 5.16 -25.02
CA THR A 40 25.01 4.63 -24.47
C THR A 40 24.50 5.62 -23.44
N SER A 41 23.52 6.41 -23.84
CA SER A 41 22.72 7.20 -22.91
C SER A 41 21.89 6.22 -22.08
N GLU A 42 22.41 5.83 -20.93
CA GLU A 42 21.56 5.30 -19.88
C GLU A 42 20.59 6.40 -19.47
N SER A 43 19.46 6.38 -20.14
CA SER A 43 18.26 7.08 -19.73
C SER A 43 17.90 6.57 -18.35
N SER A 44 18.27 7.31 -17.31
CA SER A 44 17.72 7.16 -15.97
C SER A 44 16.24 7.53 -16.04
N GLU A 45 15.43 6.65 -16.58
CA GLU A 45 14.00 6.67 -16.33
C GLU A 45 13.80 6.46 -14.83
N ALA A 46 13.68 7.54 -14.10
CA ALA A 46 13.05 7.53 -12.79
C ALA A 46 11.61 7.06 -13.02
N VAL A 47 11.44 5.74 -13.01
CA VAL A 47 10.13 5.09 -13.08
C VAL A 47 9.43 5.47 -11.78
N ASN A 48 8.69 6.57 -11.82
CA ASN A 48 7.64 6.86 -10.87
C ASN A 48 6.48 5.88 -11.17
N SER A 49 6.76 4.59 -10.96
CA SER A 49 5.77 3.53 -11.06
C SER A 49 4.85 3.64 -9.87
N LYS A 50 3.79 4.44 -10.04
CA LYS A 50 2.62 4.33 -9.17
C LYS A 50 2.21 2.86 -9.25
N THR A 51 2.58 2.08 -8.24
CA THR A 51 2.22 0.66 -8.15
C THR A 51 0.70 0.59 -8.12
N THR A 52 0.13 -0.12 -9.09
CA THR A 52 -1.32 -0.28 -9.25
C THR A 52 -1.66 -1.77 -9.16
N PHE A 53 -2.94 -2.08 -8.99
CA PHE A 53 -3.41 -3.46 -9.13
C PHE A 53 -3.17 -4.00 -10.56
N PRO A 54 -2.98 -5.33 -10.70
CA PRO A 54 -2.81 -6.33 -9.63
C PRO A 54 -1.37 -6.39 -9.09
N ILE A 55 -1.22 -6.89 -7.88
CA ILE A 55 0.08 -7.21 -7.30
C ILE A 55 0.21 -8.70 -7.01
N GLN A 56 1.44 -9.15 -6.77
CA GLN A 56 1.75 -10.51 -6.33
C GLN A 56 2.19 -10.47 -4.86
N LEU A 57 1.59 -11.32 -4.02
CA LEU A 57 1.93 -11.49 -2.62
C LEU A 57 2.23 -12.95 -2.31
N SER A 58 3.17 -13.18 -1.41
CA SER A 58 3.36 -14.49 -0.82
C SER A 58 2.31 -14.73 0.26
N THR A 59 1.71 -15.90 0.28
CA THR A 59 0.82 -16.34 1.35
C THR A 59 1.55 -17.19 2.37
N LEU A 60 1.02 -17.22 3.57
CA LEU A 60 1.47 -18.10 4.66
C LEU A 60 0.64 -19.39 4.66
N GLY A 61 1.30 -20.53 4.89
CA GLY A 61 0.61 -21.79 5.15
C GLY A 61 -0.04 -21.77 6.53
N ALA A 62 -1.38 -21.72 6.55
CA ALA A 62 -2.24 -21.70 7.74
C ALA A 62 -3.58 -22.35 7.41
N GLU A 63 -4.52 -22.40 8.35
CA GLU A 63 -5.86 -22.92 8.07
C GLU A 63 -6.52 -22.10 6.94
N GLY A 64 -7.05 -22.76 5.90
CA GLY A 64 -7.62 -22.13 4.72
C GLY A 64 -6.61 -21.46 3.78
N SER A 65 -5.33 -21.41 4.12
CA SER A 65 -4.28 -20.75 3.36
C SER A 65 -3.12 -21.68 3.03
N THR A 66 -2.78 -21.76 1.74
CA THR A 66 -1.62 -22.53 1.25
C THR A 66 -0.46 -21.60 0.96
N GLU A 67 0.77 -21.99 1.32
CA GLU A 67 1.97 -21.22 1.02
C GLU A 67 2.26 -21.21 -0.49
N ARG A 68 2.08 -20.06 -1.11
CA ARG A 68 2.28 -19.81 -2.55
C ARG A 68 2.36 -18.32 -2.84
N THR A 69 2.62 -17.96 -4.08
CA THR A 69 2.41 -16.59 -4.57
C THR A 69 1.00 -16.47 -5.16
N VAL A 70 0.26 -15.46 -4.76
CA VAL A 70 -1.10 -15.19 -5.22
C VAL A 70 -1.19 -13.80 -5.85
N ARG A 71 -2.07 -13.67 -6.82
CA ARG A 71 -2.44 -12.39 -7.42
C ARG A 71 -3.53 -11.72 -6.58
N VAL A 72 -3.38 -10.44 -6.30
CA VAL A 72 -4.36 -9.62 -5.57
C VAL A 72 -4.73 -8.40 -6.41
N PRO A 73 -6.00 -8.13 -6.70
CA PRO A 73 -7.18 -8.98 -6.48
C PRO A 73 -7.16 -10.29 -7.27
N THR A 74 -8.00 -11.25 -6.87
CA THR A 74 -8.18 -12.53 -7.59
C THR A 74 -8.69 -12.27 -9.01
N ALA A 75 -8.09 -12.91 -10.00
CA ALA A 75 -8.47 -12.69 -11.39
C ALA A 75 -9.91 -13.19 -11.68
N GLY A 76 -10.71 -12.31 -12.30
CA GLY A 76 -12.05 -12.67 -12.75
C GLY A 76 -13.09 -12.91 -11.64
N MET A 77 -12.75 -12.52 -10.39
CA MET A 77 -13.60 -12.77 -9.22
C MET A 77 -13.62 -11.51 -8.34
N PRO A 78 -14.77 -11.07 -7.83
CA PRO A 78 -14.81 -10.06 -6.79
C PRO A 78 -13.91 -10.48 -5.62
N THR A 79 -13.22 -9.55 -4.99
CA THR A 79 -12.28 -9.92 -3.92
C THR A 79 -12.46 -9.02 -2.72
N VAL A 80 -12.64 -9.62 -1.55
CA VAL A 80 -12.52 -8.97 -0.25
C VAL A 80 -11.05 -8.97 0.15
N ILE A 81 -10.52 -7.78 0.37
CA ILE A 81 -9.14 -7.53 0.81
C ILE A 81 -9.23 -6.92 2.20
N ASP A 82 -8.67 -7.62 3.18
CA ASP A 82 -8.57 -7.17 4.56
C ASP A 82 -7.11 -6.88 4.92
N LEU A 83 -6.85 -5.72 5.52
CA LEU A 83 -5.54 -5.40 6.07
C LEU A 83 -5.60 -5.46 7.59
N PHE A 84 -4.70 -6.25 8.17
CA PHE A 84 -4.65 -6.49 9.60
C PHE A 84 -3.22 -6.48 10.15
N ALA A 85 -3.10 -6.47 11.49
CA ALA A 85 -1.88 -6.79 12.19
C ALA A 85 -2.19 -7.63 13.45
N THR A 86 -1.26 -8.47 13.87
CA THR A 86 -1.46 -9.36 15.03
C THR A 86 -1.64 -8.61 16.35
N TRP A 87 -1.11 -7.40 16.46
CA TRP A 87 -1.25 -6.51 17.63
C TRP A 87 -2.50 -5.62 17.59
N CYS A 88 -3.29 -5.69 16.52
CA CYS A 88 -4.44 -4.81 16.27
C CYS A 88 -5.71 -5.41 16.89
N THR A 89 -6.11 -4.96 18.07
CA THR A 89 -7.32 -5.44 18.77
C THR A 89 -8.60 -5.31 17.93
N PRO A 90 -8.90 -4.18 17.26
CA PRO A 90 -10.08 -4.12 16.41
C PRO A 90 -10.01 -5.05 15.20
N CYS A 91 -8.81 -5.43 14.72
CA CYS A 91 -8.67 -6.43 13.67
C CYS A 91 -9.10 -7.83 14.13
N GLN A 92 -8.85 -8.18 15.40
CA GLN A 92 -9.34 -9.44 15.99
C GLN A 92 -10.87 -9.49 15.95
N ALA A 93 -11.53 -8.43 16.37
CA ALA A 93 -13.01 -8.35 16.33
C ALA A 93 -13.56 -8.30 14.89
N GLN A 94 -12.80 -7.82 13.92
CA GLN A 94 -13.17 -7.82 12.50
C GLN A 94 -13.25 -9.23 11.91
N MET A 95 -12.45 -10.19 12.42
CA MET A 95 -12.43 -11.57 11.93
C MET A 95 -13.79 -12.26 12.05
N ASP A 96 -14.59 -11.99 13.09
CA ASP A 96 -15.93 -12.54 13.26
C ASP A 96 -16.87 -12.15 12.11
N ALA A 97 -16.84 -10.87 11.72
CA ALA A 97 -17.62 -10.37 10.59
C ALA A 97 -17.15 -10.99 9.26
N LEU A 98 -15.84 -11.08 9.05
CA LEU A 98 -15.26 -11.69 7.85
C LEU A 98 -15.57 -13.18 7.77
N SER A 99 -15.47 -13.93 8.87
CA SER A 99 -15.81 -15.35 8.95
C SER A 99 -17.28 -15.60 8.60
N THR A 100 -18.18 -14.73 9.07
CA THR A 100 -19.60 -14.78 8.73
C THR A 100 -19.83 -14.59 7.23
N VAL A 101 -19.18 -13.59 6.62
CA VAL A 101 -19.32 -13.31 5.18
C VAL A 101 -18.64 -14.40 4.35
N TYR A 102 -17.47 -14.86 4.76
CA TYR A 102 -16.75 -15.94 4.10
C TYR A 102 -17.57 -17.23 4.05
N SER A 103 -18.19 -17.63 5.16
CA SER A 103 -19.02 -18.84 5.21
C SER A 103 -20.19 -18.84 4.21
N LYS A 104 -20.63 -17.64 3.79
CA LYS A 104 -21.76 -17.46 2.88
C LYS A 104 -21.35 -17.28 1.41
N TYR A 105 -20.17 -16.72 1.16
CA TYR A 105 -19.81 -16.26 -0.18
C TYR A 105 -18.48 -16.82 -0.72
N ASN A 106 -17.81 -17.74 -0.02
CA ASN A 106 -16.48 -18.24 -0.39
C ASN A 106 -16.38 -18.85 -1.79
N ASP A 107 -17.50 -19.36 -2.34
CA ASP A 107 -17.54 -19.91 -3.70
C ASP A 107 -17.69 -18.84 -4.81
N GLN A 108 -18.04 -17.61 -4.44
CA GLN A 108 -18.36 -16.51 -5.37
C GLN A 108 -17.40 -15.33 -5.26
N VAL A 109 -16.73 -15.21 -4.13
CA VAL A 109 -15.86 -14.08 -3.78
C VAL A 109 -14.51 -14.58 -3.29
N GLY A 110 -13.45 -14.03 -3.83
CA GLY A 110 -12.10 -14.25 -3.30
C GLY A 110 -11.91 -13.53 -1.97
N PHE A 111 -11.21 -14.15 -1.03
CA PHE A 111 -10.87 -13.53 0.26
C PHE A 111 -9.37 -13.60 0.49
N ILE A 112 -8.81 -12.48 0.92
CA ILE A 112 -7.44 -12.41 1.37
C ILE A 112 -7.29 -11.39 2.49
N SER A 113 -6.75 -11.82 3.64
CA SER A 113 -6.26 -10.91 4.68
C SER A 113 -4.75 -10.76 4.57
N VAL A 114 -4.25 -9.55 4.69
CA VAL A 114 -2.84 -9.23 4.46
C VAL A 114 -2.28 -8.45 5.62
N THR A 115 -1.16 -8.94 6.16
CA THR A 115 -0.39 -8.20 7.15
C THR A 115 0.87 -7.59 6.53
N ASN A 116 1.17 -6.36 6.91
CA ASN A 116 2.40 -5.68 6.55
C ASN A 116 3.52 -5.85 7.61
N GLU A 117 3.29 -6.68 8.60
CA GLU A 117 4.26 -6.92 9.67
C GLU A 117 5.52 -7.60 9.12
N ARG A 118 6.65 -7.18 9.65
CA ARG A 118 7.95 -7.74 9.29
C ARG A 118 8.26 -8.96 10.13
N ILE A 119 8.41 -10.09 9.46
CA ILE A 119 8.85 -11.32 10.09
C ILE A 119 10.34 -11.22 10.38
N GLY A 120 10.73 -11.57 11.60
CA GLY A 120 12.07 -11.47 12.15
C GLY A 120 12.04 -10.78 13.51
N GLY A 121 13.09 -10.93 14.29
CA GLY A 121 13.11 -10.43 15.66
C GLY A 121 12.08 -11.12 16.55
N THR A 122 11.09 -10.39 17.03
CA THR A 122 10.07 -10.90 17.96
C THR A 122 8.87 -11.55 17.28
N LEU A 123 8.62 -11.30 16.00
CA LEU A 123 7.49 -11.86 15.26
C LEU A 123 7.96 -12.94 14.31
N THR A 124 7.36 -14.12 14.38
CA THR A 124 7.64 -15.23 13.49
C THR A 124 6.44 -15.59 12.61
N ARG A 125 6.69 -16.40 11.57
CA ARG A 125 5.60 -17.00 10.77
C ARG A 125 4.66 -17.85 11.61
N ALA A 126 5.18 -18.50 12.64
CA ALA A 126 4.40 -19.32 13.57
C ALA A 126 3.44 -18.46 14.40
N ASP A 127 3.87 -17.30 14.86
CA ASP A 127 3.02 -16.37 15.61
C ASP A 127 1.85 -15.86 14.77
N ILE A 128 2.10 -15.48 13.51
CA ILE A 128 1.02 -15.08 12.59
C ILE A 128 0.06 -16.24 12.34
N ARG A 129 0.58 -17.47 12.18
CA ARG A 129 -0.25 -18.67 11.99
C ARG A 129 -1.10 -18.96 13.23
N SER A 130 -0.52 -18.86 14.43
CA SER A 130 -1.26 -19.06 15.68
C SER A 130 -2.38 -18.04 15.82
N TRP A 131 -2.06 -16.76 15.61
CA TRP A 131 -3.05 -15.69 15.61
C TRP A 131 -4.19 -15.96 14.61
N TRP A 132 -3.84 -16.34 13.38
CA TRP A 132 -4.80 -16.67 12.31
C TRP A 132 -5.77 -17.77 12.71
N ASN A 133 -5.23 -18.86 13.28
CA ASN A 133 -6.03 -20.00 13.72
C ASN A 133 -6.88 -19.67 14.96
N GLU A 134 -6.37 -18.86 15.87
CA GLU A 134 -7.09 -18.40 17.07
C GLU A 134 -8.28 -17.49 16.75
N HIS A 135 -8.27 -16.83 15.61
CA HIS A 135 -9.32 -15.90 15.17
C HIS A 135 -10.12 -16.45 13.96
N ASP A 136 -10.22 -17.76 13.82
CA ASP A 136 -11.03 -18.44 12.79
C ASP A 136 -10.73 -18.03 11.34
N GLY A 137 -9.49 -17.69 11.04
CA GLY A 137 -9.04 -17.42 9.67
C GLY A 137 -9.10 -18.70 8.82
N ARG A 138 -9.88 -18.67 7.71
CA ARG A 138 -10.13 -19.86 6.86
C ARG A 138 -9.95 -19.56 5.36
N TRP A 139 -9.30 -18.48 5.03
CA TRP A 139 -9.00 -18.06 3.67
C TRP A 139 -7.52 -17.71 3.53
N SER A 140 -7.12 -17.14 2.41
CA SER A 140 -5.71 -16.82 2.17
C SER A 140 -5.20 -15.73 3.12
N VAL A 141 -4.07 -15.97 3.79
CA VAL A 141 -3.35 -14.95 4.57
C VAL A 141 -2.05 -14.56 3.86
N GLY A 142 -1.96 -13.29 3.46
CA GLY A 142 -0.87 -12.70 2.69
C GLY A 142 0.15 -11.96 3.56
N LEU A 143 1.38 -11.92 3.07
CA LEU A 143 2.49 -11.20 3.70
C LEU A 143 2.95 -10.06 2.80
N ASP A 144 2.88 -8.82 3.30
CA ASP A 144 3.33 -7.62 2.59
C ASP A 144 4.28 -6.76 3.44
N PRO A 145 5.47 -7.28 3.81
CA PRO A 145 6.39 -6.59 4.72
C PRO A 145 6.93 -5.25 4.16
N LYS A 146 6.65 -4.93 2.92
CA LYS A 146 6.99 -3.66 2.26
C LYS A 146 5.81 -2.71 2.16
N SER A 147 4.64 -3.07 2.71
CA SER A 147 3.40 -2.27 2.68
C SER A 147 2.97 -1.83 1.27
N LYS A 148 3.26 -2.62 0.25
CA LYS A 148 2.92 -2.29 -1.15
C LYS A 148 1.40 -2.20 -1.35
N LEU A 149 0.68 -3.21 -0.84
CA LEU A 149 -0.78 -3.26 -0.93
C LEU A 149 -1.42 -2.12 -0.14
N MET A 150 -0.95 -1.91 1.09
CA MET A 150 -1.41 -0.80 1.93
C MET A 150 -1.25 0.56 1.23
N ASN A 151 -0.12 0.78 0.56
CA ASN A 151 0.14 2.00 -0.20
C ASN A 151 -0.75 2.14 -1.44
N ILE A 152 -1.01 1.04 -2.18
CA ILE A 152 -1.91 1.05 -3.35
C ILE A 152 -3.33 1.42 -2.92
N LEU A 153 -3.80 0.85 -1.83
CA LEU A 153 -5.13 1.10 -1.26
C LEU A 153 -5.23 2.47 -0.58
N GLY A 154 -4.10 3.15 -0.33
CA GLY A 154 -4.11 4.41 0.43
C GLY A 154 -4.55 4.25 1.88
N ALA A 155 -4.50 3.03 2.44
CA ALA A 155 -4.93 2.73 3.78
C ALA A 155 -4.11 3.48 4.83
N GLN A 156 -4.79 4.21 5.72
CA GLN A 156 -4.16 5.03 6.77
C GLN A 156 -4.27 4.41 8.16
N GLY A 157 -5.02 3.33 8.31
CA GLY A 157 -5.26 2.66 9.60
C GLY A 157 -5.66 1.21 9.44
N LEU A 158 -5.82 0.50 10.56
CA LEU A 158 -6.24 -0.89 10.64
C LEU A 158 -7.39 -1.06 11.66
N PRO A 159 -8.31 -2.00 11.42
CA PRO A 159 -8.46 -2.77 10.19
C PRO A 159 -8.82 -1.88 9.01
N TYR A 160 -8.55 -2.34 7.81
CA TYR A 160 -8.98 -1.70 6.59
C TYR A 160 -9.51 -2.76 5.64
N LEU A 161 -10.68 -2.51 5.07
CA LEU A 161 -11.32 -3.42 4.12
C LEU A 161 -11.50 -2.73 2.78
N ALA A 162 -11.26 -3.49 1.71
CA ALA A 162 -11.64 -3.10 0.35
C ALA A 162 -12.35 -4.26 -0.35
N ILE A 163 -13.33 -3.95 -1.17
CA ILE A 163 -14.02 -4.91 -2.04
C ILE A 163 -13.79 -4.47 -3.48
N THR A 164 -13.24 -5.38 -4.28
CA THR A 164 -13.07 -5.16 -5.71
C THR A 164 -14.10 -5.95 -6.51
N ASP A 165 -14.38 -5.50 -7.72
CA ASP A 165 -15.14 -6.27 -8.69
C ASP A 165 -14.28 -7.30 -9.45
N THR A 166 -14.87 -7.97 -10.43
CA THR A 166 -14.19 -8.97 -11.27
C THR A 166 -13.07 -8.41 -12.14
N THR A 167 -13.03 -7.09 -12.35
CA THR A 167 -11.96 -6.40 -13.09
C THR A 167 -10.81 -5.97 -12.19
N GLY A 168 -11.04 -5.97 -10.88
CA GLY A 168 -10.10 -5.53 -9.86
C GLY A 168 -10.26 -4.05 -9.50
N GLU A 169 -11.33 -3.39 -9.95
CA GLU A 169 -11.65 -2.02 -9.54
C GLU A 169 -12.27 -2.02 -8.15
N ILE A 170 -11.82 -1.12 -7.27
CA ILE A 170 -12.35 -0.97 -5.92
C ILE A 170 -13.77 -0.41 -6.01
N ARG A 171 -14.73 -1.12 -5.45
CA ARG A 171 -16.13 -0.73 -5.39
C ARG A 171 -16.55 -0.21 -4.04
N TRP A 172 -15.85 -0.65 -3.02
CA TRP A 172 -16.10 -0.20 -1.64
C TRP A 172 -14.82 -0.33 -0.82
N GLU A 173 -14.62 0.59 0.11
CA GLU A 173 -13.52 0.55 1.07
C GLU A 173 -13.91 1.28 2.35
N ASP A 174 -13.36 0.85 3.47
CA ASP A 174 -13.56 1.48 4.77
C ASP A 174 -12.36 1.24 5.71
N THR A 175 -12.14 2.18 6.62
CA THR A 175 -11.13 2.08 7.69
C THR A 175 -11.83 1.97 9.03
N GLY A 176 -11.46 0.96 9.79
CA GLY A 176 -12.09 0.62 11.07
C GLY A 176 -12.95 -0.62 10.97
N MET A 177 -13.67 -0.91 12.05
CA MET A 177 -14.50 -2.12 12.11
C MET A 177 -15.73 -2.00 11.23
N THR A 178 -15.93 -3.01 10.38
CA THR A 178 -17.10 -3.12 9.51
C THR A 178 -17.94 -4.33 9.89
N SER A 179 -19.24 -4.16 10.00
CA SER A 179 -20.15 -5.26 10.37
C SER A 179 -20.37 -6.23 9.22
N ALA A 180 -20.68 -7.49 9.52
CA ALA A 180 -21.07 -8.47 8.52
C ALA A 180 -22.29 -8.04 7.67
N SER A 181 -23.22 -7.28 8.25
CA SER A 181 -24.39 -6.75 7.53
C SER A 181 -24.05 -5.66 6.53
N THR A 182 -22.96 -4.92 6.74
CA THR A 182 -22.46 -3.93 5.77
C THR A 182 -21.79 -4.60 4.58
N LEU A 183 -21.18 -5.77 4.79
CA LEU A 183 -20.45 -6.53 3.78
C LEU A 183 -21.35 -7.48 2.94
N GLN A 184 -22.63 -7.57 3.22
CA GLN A 184 -23.60 -8.45 2.53
C GLN A 184 -24.46 -7.68 1.54
#